data_435068cd396e1a1b50797e9b8a07a75e
#
_entry.id   435068cd396e1a1b50797e9b8a07a75e
#
_cell.length_a   1.000
_cell.length_b   1.000
_cell.length_c   1.000
_cell.angle_alpha   90.00
_cell.angle_beta   90.00
_cell.angle_gamma   90.00
#
_symmetry.space_group_name_H-M   'P 1'
#
loop_
_entity.id
_entity.type
_entity.pdbx_description
1 polymer ?
#
loop_
_entity_poly.entity_id
_entity_poly.type
_entity_poly.pdbx_seq_one_letter_code
_entity_poly.pdbx_strand_id
1 'polypeptide(L)'
;SLHAASSSCICFSSFEAFFRSIIGTLGVFMVIVTAGIDLSVGSIMMLSLMILAIVAKAGMPWYVVIIVPMLAGLLCGMFNGLGITLLRMPHPFIMTLGTLYIFRGVGNLISGGVPISGFTEEVRYLGHGRIDLTWLGLQESQYLPVSLVLIAIVYLIFWVFLNHSRMGKWIYAIGGNPNAAR
;
A
#
# COMPACT_ATOMS: atom_id res chain seq x y z
N SER A 1 -30.28 14.42 -16.93
CA SER A 1 -29.97 13.87 -15.59
C SER A 1 -29.01 12.64 -15.63
N LEU A 2 -29.03 11.82 -16.67
CA LEU A 2 -28.12 10.66 -16.82
C LEU A 2 -26.63 11.06 -16.97
N HIS A 3 -26.35 12.16 -17.65
CA HIS A 3 -24.98 12.67 -17.80
C HIS A 3 -24.37 13.19 -16.50
N ALA A 4 -25.15 13.79 -15.62
CA ALA A 4 -24.68 14.29 -14.33
C ALA A 4 -24.34 13.13 -13.38
N ALA A 5 -25.10 12.05 -13.37
CA ALA A 5 -24.83 10.85 -12.58
C ALA A 5 -23.58 10.10 -13.06
N SER A 6 -23.36 10.05 -14.37
CA SER A 6 -22.16 9.47 -14.96
C SER A 6 -20.90 10.26 -14.60
N SER A 7 -20.94 11.59 -14.70
CA SER A 7 -19.81 12.47 -14.38
C SER A 7 -19.44 12.41 -12.90
N SER A 8 -20.42 12.35 -12.00
CA SER A 8 -20.19 12.21 -10.56
C SER A 8 -19.57 10.85 -10.22
N CYS A 9 -20.01 9.78 -10.87
CA CYS A 9 -19.46 8.43 -10.67
C CYS A 9 -18.00 8.33 -11.15
N ILE A 10 -17.67 8.92 -12.30
CA ILE A 10 -16.31 8.94 -12.84
C ILE A 10 -15.39 9.77 -11.96
N CYS A 11 -15.83 10.95 -11.53
CA CYS A 11 -15.06 11.81 -10.64
C CYS A 11 -14.77 11.11 -9.30
N PHE A 12 -15.72 10.37 -8.77
CA PHE A 12 -15.59 9.64 -7.52
C PHE A 12 -14.65 8.44 -7.63
N SER A 13 -14.73 7.65 -8.69
CA SER A 13 -13.81 6.52 -8.91
C SER A 13 -12.35 6.99 -9.11
N SER A 14 -12.17 8.15 -9.77
CA SER A 14 -10.86 8.77 -9.93
C SER A 14 -10.30 9.28 -8.60
N PHE A 15 -11.16 9.81 -7.74
CA PHE A 15 -10.80 10.27 -6.41
C PHE A 15 -10.35 9.10 -5.50
N GLU A 16 -11.06 7.98 -5.51
CA GLU A 16 -10.65 6.76 -4.80
C GLU A 16 -9.32 6.20 -5.31
N ALA A 17 -9.12 6.16 -6.63
CA ALA A 17 -7.87 5.70 -7.23
C ALA A 17 -6.69 6.59 -6.82
N PHE A 18 -6.89 7.90 -6.75
CA PHE A 18 -5.91 8.86 -6.27
C PHE A 18 -5.50 8.59 -4.81
N PHE A 19 -6.47 8.35 -3.93
CA PHE A 19 -6.17 8.05 -2.52
C PHE A 19 -5.43 6.72 -2.33
N ARG A 20 -5.78 5.68 -3.09
CA ARG A 20 -5.04 4.40 -3.04
C ARG A 20 -3.57 4.58 -3.44
N SER A 21 -3.31 5.45 -4.41
CA SER A 21 -1.94 5.78 -4.83
C SER A 21 -1.14 6.48 -3.74
N ILE A 22 -1.79 7.29 -2.88
CA ILE A 22 -1.12 7.98 -1.77
C ILE A 22 -0.51 7.00 -0.76
N ILE A 23 -1.19 5.89 -0.43
CA ILE A 23 -0.64 4.88 0.49
C ILE A 23 0.63 4.26 -0.09
N GLY A 24 0.60 3.90 -1.38
CA GLY A 24 1.79 3.39 -2.07
C GLY A 24 2.95 4.39 -2.05
N THR A 25 2.63 5.68 -2.22
CA THR A 25 3.61 6.77 -2.22
C THR A 25 4.33 6.93 -0.87
N LEU A 26 3.67 6.66 0.27
CA LEU A 26 4.32 6.72 1.58
C LEU A 26 5.47 5.72 1.73
N GLY A 27 5.29 4.49 1.23
CA GLY A 27 6.35 3.48 1.22
C GLY A 27 7.52 3.89 0.32
N VAL A 28 7.21 4.36 -0.89
CA VAL A 28 8.21 4.86 -1.85
C VAL A 28 8.93 6.09 -1.31
N PHE A 29 8.23 6.99 -0.61
CA PHE A 29 8.80 8.18 0.00
C PHE A 29 9.97 7.86 0.95
N MET A 30 9.82 6.84 1.82
CA MET A 30 10.90 6.41 2.71
C MET A 30 12.15 5.98 1.94
N VAL A 31 11.97 5.25 0.84
CA VAL A 31 13.07 4.78 0.00
C VAL A 31 13.74 5.94 -0.72
N ILE A 32 12.97 6.89 -1.23
CA ILE A 32 13.50 8.10 -1.91
C ILE A 32 14.29 8.97 -0.92
N VAL A 33 13.81 9.13 0.30
CA VAL A 33 14.50 9.93 1.33
C VAL A 33 15.89 9.35 1.65
N THR A 34 16.05 8.02 1.60
CA THR A 34 17.36 7.38 1.76
C THR A 34 18.20 7.33 0.48
N ALA A 35 17.86 8.14 -0.54
CA ALA A 35 18.50 8.17 -1.86
C ALA A 35 18.49 6.82 -2.59
N GLY A 36 17.53 5.95 -2.28
CA GLY A 36 17.31 4.68 -2.95
C GLY A 36 16.24 4.79 -4.04
N ILE A 37 16.29 3.86 -5.01
CA ILE A 37 15.22 3.63 -5.98
C ILE A 37 14.73 2.20 -5.78
N ASP A 38 13.45 2.04 -5.40
CA ASP A 38 12.81 0.74 -5.26
C ASP A 38 11.76 0.55 -6.35
N LEU A 39 12.07 -0.34 -7.29
CA LEU A 39 11.16 -0.70 -8.37
C LEU A 39 10.21 -1.84 -7.98
N SER A 40 10.47 -2.52 -6.86
CA SER A 40 9.71 -3.72 -6.46
C SER A 40 8.40 -3.41 -5.76
N VAL A 41 8.16 -2.16 -5.33
CA VAL A 41 6.98 -1.76 -4.55
C VAL A 41 5.68 -2.19 -5.24
N GLY A 42 5.56 -1.93 -6.55
CA GLY A 42 4.38 -2.33 -7.32
C GLY A 42 4.17 -3.85 -7.38
N SER A 43 5.23 -4.64 -7.47
CA SER A 43 5.15 -6.09 -7.50
C SER A 43 4.85 -6.68 -6.11
N ILE A 44 5.37 -6.08 -5.04
CA ILE A 44 5.04 -6.42 -3.65
C ILE A 44 3.56 -6.13 -3.38
N MET A 45 3.06 -4.97 -3.81
CA MET A 45 1.63 -4.65 -3.68
C MET A 45 0.76 -5.66 -4.44
N MET A 46 1.11 -5.99 -5.69
CA MET A 46 0.40 -6.98 -6.48
C MET A 46 0.37 -8.34 -5.78
N LEU A 47 1.51 -8.83 -5.30
CA LEU A 47 1.60 -10.10 -4.60
C LEU A 47 0.78 -10.10 -3.30
N SER A 48 0.87 -9.04 -2.51
CA SER A 48 0.09 -8.88 -1.28
C SER A 48 -1.42 -8.86 -1.56
N LEU A 49 -1.87 -8.17 -2.61
CA LEU A 49 -3.27 -8.15 -3.01
C LEU A 49 -3.76 -9.52 -3.51
N MET A 50 -2.92 -10.30 -4.19
CA MET A 50 -3.27 -11.66 -4.58
C MET A 50 -3.42 -12.58 -3.37
N ILE A 51 -2.51 -12.49 -2.39
CA ILE A 51 -2.60 -13.23 -1.13
C ILE A 51 -3.88 -12.83 -0.38
N LEU A 52 -4.18 -11.52 -0.30
CA LEU A 52 -5.44 -11.02 0.27
C LEU A 52 -6.65 -11.69 -0.38
N ALA A 53 -6.69 -11.71 -1.71
CA ALA A 53 -7.79 -12.27 -2.46
C ALA A 53 -7.98 -13.77 -2.19
N ILE A 54 -6.90 -14.53 -2.10
CA ILE A 54 -6.93 -15.97 -1.80
C ILE A 54 -7.44 -16.22 -0.39
N VAL A 55 -6.90 -15.50 0.60
CA VAL A 55 -7.29 -15.64 2.01
C VAL A 55 -8.76 -15.24 2.21
N ALA A 56 -9.21 -14.17 1.55
CA ALA A 56 -10.61 -13.76 1.57
C ALA A 56 -11.55 -14.80 0.94
N LYS A 57 -11.15 -15.39 -0.20
CA LYS A 57 -11.93 -16.47 -0.83
C LYS A 57 -11.97 -17.77 -0.02
N ALA A 58 -10.96 -18.02 0.79
CA ALA A 58 -10.94 -19.16 1.71
C ALA A 58 -11.89 -18.98 2.91
N GLY A 59 -12.63 -17.89 2.98
CA GLY A 59 -13.58 -17.60 4.06
C GLY A 59 -12.93 -17.34 5.41
N MET A 60 -11.67 -16.90 5.41
CA MET A 60 -10.96 -16.58 6.64
C MET A 60 -11.54 -15.34 7.33
N PRO A 61 -11.44 -15.24 8.66
CA PRO A 61 -11.90 -14.07 9.40
C PRO A 61 -11.22 -12.78 8.91
N TRP A 62 -11.93 -11.66 8.97
CA TRP A 62 -11.50 -10.36 8.44
C TRP A 62 -10.10 -9.92 8.93
N TYR A 63 -9.74 -10.20 10.18
CA TYR A 63 -8.41 -9.87 10.73
C TYR A 63 -7.30 -10.69 10.06
N VAL A 64 -7.52 -11.94 9.69
CA VAL A 64 -6.57 -12.77 8.96
C VAL A 64 -6.39 -12.24 7.54
N VAL A 65 -7.50 -11.84 6.91
CA VAL A 65 -7.50 -11.25 5.55
C VAL A 65 -6.67 -9.96 5.49
N ILE A 66 -6.56 -9.22 6.59
CA ILE A 66 -5.73 -8.01 6.67
C ILE A 66 -4.28 -8.35 7.06
N ILE A 67 -4.08 -9.18 8.08
CA ILE A 67 -2.76 -9.42 8.67
C ILE A 67 -1.85 -10.21 7.71
N VAL A 68 -2.39 -11.25 7.04
CA VAL A 68 -1.57 -12.13 6.19
C VAL A 68 -0.93 -11.40 5.00
N PRO A 69 -1.66 -10.57 4.22
CA PRO A 69 -1.05 -9.77 3.15
C PRO A 69 -0.04 -8.73 3.67
N MET A 70 -0.29 -8.14 4.84
CA MET A 70 0.67 -7.22 5.47
C MET A 70 1.96 -7.92 5.84
N LEU A 71 1.90 -9.12 6.42
CA LEU A 71 3.07 -9.94 6.71
C LEU A 71 3.80 -10.36 5.44
N ALA A 72 3.09 -10.72 4.38
CA ALA A 72 3.69 -11.04 3.09
C ALA A 72 4.46 -9.84 2.51
N GLY A 73 3.87 -8.65 2.52
CA GLY A 73 4.53 -7.42 2.11
C GLY A 73 5.76 -7.10 2.96
N LEU A 74 5.66 -7.28 4.28
CA LEU A 74 6.78 -7.10 5.21
C LEU A 74 7.93 -8.07 4.90
N LEU A 75 7.64 -9.35 4.68
CA LEU A 75 8.64 -10.36 4.33
C LEU A 75 9.33 -10.04 3.01
N CYS A 76 8.58 -9.61 1.99
CA CYS A 76 9.15 -9.16 0.72
C CYS A 76 10.08 -7.94 0.90
N GLY A 77 9.66 -6.96 1.70
CA GLY A 77 10.47 -5.79 2.02
C GLY A 77 11.74 -6.16 2.82
N MET A 78 11.61 -7.06 3.80
CA MET A 78 12.77 -7.59 4.53
C MET A 78 13.73 -8.33 3.61
N PHE A 79 13.23 -9.14 2.68
CA PHE A 79 14.05 -9.83 1.69
C PHE A 79 14.87 -8.84 0.85
N ASN A 80 14.26 -7.76 0.38
CA ASN A 80 14.98 -6.71 -0.34
C ASN A 80 16.02 -6.01 0.55
N GLY A 81 15.64 -5.60 1.75
CA GLY A 81 16.53 -4.91 2.68
C GLY A 81 17.73 -5.76 3.10
N LEU A 82 17.50 -7.03 3.40
CA LEU A 82 18.58 -7.98 3.73
C LEU A 82 19.47 -8.24 2.51
N GLY A 83 18.88 -8.42 1.32
CA GLY A 83 19.63 -8.63 0.10
C GLY A 83 20.57 -7.48 -0.21
N ILE A 84 20.10 -6.24 -0.12
CA ILE A 84 20.92 -5.04 -0.35
C ILE A 84 22.05 -4.96 0.69
N THR A 85 21.75 -5.23 1.96
CA THR A 85 22.70 -5.08 3.07
C THR A 85 23.74 -6.19 3.10
N LEU A 86 23.31 -7.46 3.01
CA LEU A 86 24.19 -8.62 3.10
C LEU A 86 25.08 -8.77 1.87
N LEU A 87 24.54 -8.52 0.68
CA LEU A 87 25.30 -8.59 -0.57
C LEU A 87 26.14 -7.32 -0.81
N ARG A 88 26.06 -6.34 0.10
CA ARG A 88 26.78 -5.05 -0.02
C ARG A 88 26.65 -4.42 -1.40
N MET A 89 25.43 -4.44 -1.94
CA MET A 89 25.19 -3.95 -3.29
C MET A 89 25.44 -2.44 -3.36
N PRO A 90 26.16 -1.98 -4.39
CA PRO A 90 26.49 -0.56 -4.55
C PRO A 90 25.23 0.30 -4.78
N HIS A 91 24.20 -0.29 -5.38
CA HIS A 91 22.92 0.38 -5.63
C HIS A 91 21.73 -0.55 -5.34
N PRO A 92 20.72 -0.07 -4.58
CA PRO A 92 19.49 -0.82 -4.29
C PRO A 92 18.73 -1.25 -5.55
N PHE A 93 18.86 -0.49 -6.63
CA PHE A 93 18.19 -0.67 -7.91
C PHE A 93 18.33 -2.10 -8.48
N ILE A 94 19.53 -2.69 -8.42
CA ILE A 94 19.80 -4.03 -9.00
C ILE A 94 18.97 -5.09 -8.27
N MET A 95 18.94 -5.03 -6.94
CA MET A 95 18.18 -5.97 -6.12
C MET A 95 16.68 -5.82 -6.37
N THR A 96 16.18 -4.58 -6.35
CA THR A 96 14.73 -4.32 -6.49
C THR A 96 14.24 -4.60 -7.91
N LEU A 97 15.07 -4.44 -8.93
CA LEU A 97 14.74 -4.87 -10.29
C LEU A 97 14.59 -6.39 -10.39
N GLY A 98 15.51 -7.16 -9.80
CA GLY A 98 15.41 -8.62 -9.77
C GLY A 98 14.18 -9.09 -9.02
N THR A 99 13.93 -8.56 -7.84
CA THR A 99 12.77 -8.92 -7.01
C THR A 99 11.44 -8.45 -7.60
N LEU A 100 11.41 -7.38 -8.39
CA LEU A 100 10.24 -6.97 -9.17
C LEU A 100 9.73 -8.14 -10.04
N TYR A 101 10.63 -8.76 -10.80
CA TYR A 101 10.25 -9.88 -11.68
C TYR A 101 9.95 -11.15 -10.90
N ILE A 102 10.69 -11.42 -9.82
CA ILE A 102 10.44 -12.59 -8.95
C ILE A 102 9.05 -12.50 -8.33
N PHE A 103 8.71 -11.41 -7.66
CA PHE A 103 7.42 -11.25 -6.98
C PHE A 103 6.26 -11.21 -7.99
N ARG A 104 6.47 -10.60 -9.15
CA ARG A 104 5.48 -10.60 -10.24
C ARG A 104 5.27 -12.00 -10.80
N GLY A 105 6.35 -12.76 -10.98
CA GLY A 105 6.29 -14.16 -11.42
C GLY A 105 5.57 -15.05 -10.41
N VAL A 106 5.92 -14.94 -9.13
CA VAL A 106 5.23 -15.65 -8.04
C VAL A 106 3.74 -15.29 -7.98
N GLY A 107 3.41 -14.00 -8.07
CA GLY A 107 2.01 -13.57 -8.11
C GLY A 107 1.23 -14.19 -9.27
N ASN A 108 1.79 -14.17 -10.48
CA ASN A 108 1.18 -14.80 -11.64
C ASN A 108 1.03 -16.32 -11.52
N LEU A 109 2.01 -17.01 -10.93
CA LEU A 109 1.92 -18.44 -10.66
C LEU A 109 0.78 -18.77 -9.69
N ILE A 110 0.65 -17.98 -8.61
CA ILE A 110 -0.40 -18.17 -7.60
C ILE A 110 -1.79 -17.91 -8.19
N SER A 111 -1.94 -16.89 -9.05
CA SER A 111 -3.23 -16.53 -9.67
C SER A 111 -3.57 -17.36 -10.91
N GLY A 112 -2.62 -18.14 -11.44
CA GLY A 112 -2.76 -18.80 -12.74
C GLY A 112 -2.82 -17.80 -13.90
N GLY A 113 -2.31 -16.57 -13.71
CA GLY A 113 -2.36 -15.48 -14.70
C GLY A 113 -3.75 -14.84 -14.88
N VAL A 114 -4.72 -15.19 -14.04
CA VAL A 114 -6.09 -14.68 -14.12
C VAL A 114 -6.36 -13.69 -12.96
N PRO A 115 -7.06 -12.56 -13.23
CA PRO A 115 -7.47 -11.65 -12.17
C PRO A 115 -8.38 -12.35 -11.15
N ILE A 116 -8.08 -12.20 -9.87
CA ILE A 116 -8.89 -12.76 -8.79
C ILE A 116 -10.00 -11.75 -8.47
N SER A 117 -11.25 -12.18 -8.62
CA SER A 117 -12.46 -11.40 -8.32
C SER A 117 -13.34 -12.13 -7.29
N GLY A 118 -14.37 -11.45 -6.77
CA GLY A 118 -15.33 -12.05 -5.84
C GLY A 118 -14.88 -11.98 -4.38
N PHE A 119 -14.50 -10.78 -3.95
CA PHE A 119 -14.20 -10.48 -2.55
C PHE A 119 -15.45 -10.52 -1.68
N THR A 120 -15.28 -10.90 -0.40
CA THR A 120 -16.33 -10.84 0.61
C THR A 120 -16.80 -9.40 0.82
N GLU A 121 -18.04 -9.23 1.28
CA GLU A 121 -18.63 -7.90 1.54
C GLU A 121 -17.79 -7.08 2.52
N GLU A 122 -17.20 -7.73 3.53
CA GLU A 122 -16.34 -7.08 4.52
C GLU A 122 -15.09 -6.46 3.89
N VAL A 123 -14.44 -7.18 2.96
CA VAL A 123 -13.25 -6.66 2.25
C VAL A 123 -13.65 -5.55 1.28
N ARG A 124 -14.80 -5.68 0.64
CA ARG A 124 -15.35 -4.62 -0.22
C ARG A 124 -15.67 -3.36 0.58
N TYR A 125 -16.18 -3.51 1.80
CA TYR A 125 -16.46 -2.38 2.68
C TYR A 125 -15.20 -1.58 3.04
N LEU A 126 -14.08 -2.23 3.30
CA LEU A 126 -12.80 -1.55 3.55
C LEU A 126 -12.33 -0.70 2.35
N GLY A 127 -12.61 -1.15 1.14
CA GLY A 127 -12.21 -0.44 -0.08
C GLY A 127 -13.23 0.57 -0.60
N HIS A 128 -14.52 0.28 -0.47
CA HIS A 128 -15.62 1.05 -1.08
C HIS A 128 -16.71 1.44 -0.05
N GLY A 129 -16.46 1.17 1.24
CA GLY A 129 -17.39 1.52 2.30
C GLY A 129 -17.61 3.03 2.37
N ARG A 130 -18.81 3.42 2.77
CA ARG A 130 -19.25 4.80 2.94
C ARG A 130 -19.69 5.02 4.37
N ILE A 131 -19.25 6.11 4.94
CA ILE A 131 -19.69 6.57 6.26
C ILE A 131 -20.66 7.72 6.02
N ASP A 132 -21.93 7.51 6.36
CA ASP A 132 -22.95 8.53 6.22
C ASP A 132 -22.72 9.64 7.26
N LEU A 133 -22.73 10.88 6.79
CA LEU A 133 -22.51 12.08 7.61
C LEU A 133 -23.81 12.78 7.97
N THR A 134 -24.95 12.12 7.83
CA THR A 134 -26.28 12.67 8.13
C THR A 134 -26.41 13.14 9.56
N TRP A 135 -25.70 12.52 10.51
CA TRP A 135 -25.65 12.91 11.92
C TRP A 135 -24.98 14.29 12.16
N LEU A 136 -24.22 14.81 11.20
CA LEU A 136 -23.62 16.15 11.20
C LEU A 136 -24.53 17.20 10.52
N GLY A 137 -25.75 16.82 10.10
CA GLY A 137 -26.67 17.71 9.41
C GLY A 137 -26.35 17.92 7.92
N LEU A 138 -25.46 17.08 7.36
CA LEU A 138 -25.11 17.12 5.95
C LEU A 138 -26.15 16.34 5.11
N GLN A 139 -26.26 16.67 3.82
CA GLN A 139 -27.22 16.02 2.93
C GLN A 139 -26.87 14.54 2.71
N GLU A 140 -27.87 13.70 2.47
CA GLU A 140 -27.72 12.24 2.21
C GLU A 140 -26.77 11.92 1.03
N SER A 141 -26.48 12.88 0.16
CA SER A 141 -25.52 12.75 -0.92
C SER A 141 -24.06 12.90 -0.48
N GLN A 142 -23.80 13.34 0.75
CA GLN A 142 -22.47 13.58 1.29
C GLN A 142 -22.06 12.45 2.22
N TYR A 143 -21.11 11.66 1.78
CA TYR A 143 -20.53 10.54 2.54
C TYR A 143 -19.01 10.62 2.56
N LEU A 144 -18.42 10.10 3.62
CA LEU A 144 -16.96 9.97 3.75
C LEU A 144 -16.56 8.55 3.33
N PRO A 145 -15.67 8.37 2.34
CA PRO A 145 -15.14 7.05 2.02
C PRO A 145 -14.34 6.48 3.19
N VAL A 146 -14.56 5.22 3.54
CA VAL A 146 -13.78 4.51 4.57
C VAL A 146 -12.29 4.51 4.22
N SER A 147 -11.97 4.37 2.94
CA SER A 147 -10.59 4.43 2.43
C SER A 147 -9.88 5.73 2.79
N LEU A 148 -10.56 6.88 2.78
CA LEU A 148 -9.99 8.17 3.16
C LEU A 148 -9.61 8.21 4.65
N VAL A 149 -10.46 7.67 5.52
CA VAL A 149 -10.18 7.57 6.96
C VAL A 149 -8.97 6.67 7.21
N LEU A 150 -8.92 5.52 6.54
CA LEU A 150 -7.78 4.60 6.64
C LEU A 150 -6.48 5.25 6.20
N ILE A 151 -6.49 5.98 5.09
CA ILE A 151 -5.31 6.72 4.59
C ILE A 151 -4.88 7.78 5.60
N ALA A 152 -5.80 8.54 6.15
CA ALA A 152 -5.49 9.57 7.15
C ALA A 152 -4.84 8.96 8.41
N ILE A 153 -5.34 7.80 8.87
CA ILE A 153 -4.77 7.06 10.00
C ILE A 153 -3.35 6.58 9.66
N VAL A 154 -3.16 5.94 8.51
CA VAL A 154 -1.84 5.46 8.07
C VAL A 154 -0.86 6.62 7.94
N TYR A 155 -1.29 7.74 7.33
CA TYR A 155 -0.47 8.93 7.19
C TYR A 155 -0.07 9.50 8.55
N LEU A 156 -1.00 9.57 9.50
CA LEU A 156 -0.73 10.04 10.87
C LEU A 156 0.29 9.14 11.58
N ILE A 157 0.15 7.82 11.47
CA ILE A 157 1.09 6.84 12.03
C ILE A 157 2.49 7.06 11.45
N PHE A 158 2.59 7.20 10.13
CA PHE A 158 3.87 7.45 9.44
C PHE A 158 4.47 8.79 9.83
N TRP A 159 3.66 9.84 9.94
CA TRP A 159 4.10 11.15 10.36
C TRP A 159 4.68 11.13 11.77
N VAL A 160 3.97 10.50 12.72
CA VAL A 160 4.45 10.31 14.09
C VAL A 160 5.74 9.48 14.09
N PHE A 161 5.78 8.39 13.37
CA PHE A 161 6.96 7.52 13.25
C PHE A 161 8.17 8.29 12.73
N LEU A 162 8.05 9.01 11.62
CA LEU A 162 9.17 9.74 11.02
C LEU A 162 9.67 10.89 11.88
N ASN A 163 8.76 11.65 12.52
CA ASN A 163 9.14 12.85 13.25
C ASN A 163 9.53 12.58 14.72
N HIS A 164 8.96 11.53 15.34
CA HIS A 164 9.13 11.29 16.77
C HIS A 164 9.97 10.04 17.09
N SER A 165 10.22 9.12 16.12
CA SER A 165 11.04 7.94 16.38
C SER A 165 12.53 8.19 16.12
N ARG A 166 13.39 7.41 16.79
CA ARG A 166 14.83 7.39 16.52
C ARG A 166 15.13 6.92 15.09
N MET A 167 14.36 5.96 14.60
CA MET A 167 14.52 5.43 13.23
C MET A 167 14.18 6.48 12.17
N GLY A 168 13.13 7.29 12.39
CA GLY A 168 12.80 8.39 11.49
C GLY A 168 13.93 9.40 11.37
N LYS A 169 14.55 9.77 12.50
CA LYS A 169 15.72 10.66 12.51
C LYS A 169 16.91 10.08 11.74
N TRP A 170 17.15 8.76 11.86
CA TRP A 170 18.19 8.08 11.09
C TRP A 170 17.90 8.06 9.58
N ILE A 171 16.65 7.84 9.19
CA ILE A 171 16.23 7.89 7.79
C ILE A 171 16.57 9.25 7.17
N TYR A 172 16.21 10.34 7.85
CA TYR A 172 16.54 11.70 7.38
C TYR A 172 18.05 11.99 7.40
N ALA A 173 18.77 11.52 8.41
CA ALA A 173 20.22 11.69 8.51
C ALA A 173 20.95 10.98 7.37
N ILE A 174 20.58 9.74 7.06
CA ILE A 174 21.14 8.96 5.93
C ILE A 174 20.87 9.67 4.60
N GLY A 175 19.63 10.19 4.41
CA GLY A 175 19.26 10.89 3.20
C GLY A 175 20.01 12.21 3.01
N GLY A 176 20.32 12.91 4.11
CA GLY A 176 21.06 14.18 4.07
C GLY A 176 22.56 13.98 3.82
N ASN A 177 23.20 13.11 4.59
CA ASN A 177 24.62 12.79 4.44
C ASN A 177 24.93 11.40 5.01
N PRO A 178 25.08 10.36 4.18
CA PRO A 178 25.35 9.00 4.63
C PRO A 178 26.65 8.85 5.42
N ASN A 179 27.66 9.70 5.14
CA ASN A 179 28.96 9.65 5.83
C ASN A 179 28.89 10.28 7.23
N ALA A 180 28.04 11.27 7.42
CA ALA A 180 27.82 11.89 8.73
C ALA A 180 26.83 11.09 9.61
N ALA A 181 26.06 10.17 9.03
CA ALA A 181 25.12 9.32 9.74
C ALA A 181 25.75 8.05 10.35
N ARG A 182 27.03 7.81 10.10
CA ARG A 182 27.83 6.73 10.70
C ARG A 182 28.51 7.22 11.96
#